data_d9030706729fe117a1e81d82250620b2
#
_entry.id   d9030706729fe117a1e81d82250620b2
#
_cell.length_a   1.000
_cell.length_b   1.000
_cell.length_c   1.000
_cell.angle_alpha   90.00
_cell.angle_beta   90.00
_cell.angle_gamma   90.00
#
_symmetry.space_group_name_H-M   'P 1'
#
loop_
_entity.id
_entity.type
_entity.pdbx_description
1 polymer ?
#
loop_
_entity_poly.entity_id
_entity_poly.type
_entity_poly.pdbx_seq_one_letter_code
_entity_poly.pdbx_strand_id
1 'polypeptide(L)'
;MKNLLVLFCYHFQGNGSLYGTHPFHWYVTSGIPALTGLLLPVLIYDGLATWDRARRNLWTIVVSYVVIHSISEHKEFRFLLPILPIFCLICGARIQNMTIGFKPSHIKQVIILFAAINLIPILYLGLFHQRAPIDINRAIINAVTAQRSKYENHVEPPVDIQVHYLMGCHSTPLLSHLHYPRTKFLPWFLDCSPTCRASLTVNCESDDFAKDPGGFMKKAYNLECSEIDVHGICAVDGDSNLIRNRSIPDYIVSNSNDLSEMRAQLELLGMKEIGRFIMGVNGVKVGAILTVGAESFINTSFTKVGFFNDSFTVSLEEMILFQKTYL
;
A
#
# COMPACT_ATOMS: atom_id res chain seq x y z
N MET A 1 -24.06 -16.48 11.84
CA MET A 1 -24.89 -15.28 12.05
C MET A 1 -24.36 -14.38 13.16
N LYS A 2 -23.94 -14.87 14.34
CA LYS A 2 -23.42 -14.00 15.43
C LYS A 2 -22.24 -13.12 15.02
N ASN A 3 -21.26 -13.64 14.26
CA ASN A 3 -20.08 -12.89 13.84
C ASN A 3 -20.41 -11.78 12.82
N LEU A 4 -21.42 -11.97 11.98
CA LEU A 4 -21.86 -10.95 11.02
C LEU A 4 -22.58 -9.80 11.74
N LEU A 5 -23.35 -10.11 12.76
CA LEU A 5 -24.04 -9.11 13.58
C LEU A 5 -23.05 -8.28 14.40
N VAL A 6 -22.03 -8.93 14.96
CA VAL A 6 -20.94 -8.24 15.69
C VAL A 6 -20.16 -7.31 14.78
N LEU A 7 -19.82 -7.75 13.57
CA LEU A 7 -19.12 -6.92 12.58
C LEU A 7 -19.98 -5.72 12.16
N PHE A 8 -21.26 -5.94 11.93
CA PHE A 8 -22.22 -4.89 11.60
C PHE A 8 -22.37 -3.88 12.75
N CYS A 9 -22.56 -4.36 13.99
CA CYS A 9 -22.60 -3.48 15.15
C CYS A 9 -21.31 -2.70 15.36
N TYR A 10 -20.15 -3.32 15.14
CA TYR A 10 -18.84 -2.65 15.26
C TYR A 10 -18.71 -1.45 14.31
N HIS A 11 -19.12 -1.61 13.05
CA HIS A 11 -19.09 -0.52 12.08
C HIS A 11 -20.13 0.58 12.38
N PHE A 12 -21.31 0.22 12.87
CA PHE A 12 -22.34 1.19 13.24
C PHE A 12 -22.05 1.94 14.55
N GLN A 13 -21.21 1.41 15.42
CA GLN A 13 -20.76 2.06 16.66
C GLN A 13 -19.66 3.12 16.43
N GLY A 14 -19.34 3.43 15.18
CA GLY A 14 -18.31 4.44 14.84
C GLY A 14 -16.86 3.95 14.90
N ASN A 15 -16.62 2.69 15.27
CA ASN A 15 -15.26 2.13 15.31
C ASN A 15 -14.64 1.93 13.92
N GLY A 16 -15.44 2.05 12.86
CA GLY A 16 -14.96 2.05 11.49
C GLY A 16 -14.04 3.23 11.17
N SER A 17 -14.20 4.37 11.84
CA SER A 17 -13.40 5.59 11.66
C SER A 17 -11.90 5.38 11.93
N LEU A 18 -11.54 4.39 12.76
CA LEU A 18 -10.15 4.01 13.06
C LEU A 18 -9.38 3.51 11.82
N TYR A 19 -10.10 3.03 10.80
CA TYR A 19 -9.52 2.52 9.56
C TYR A 19 -9.58 3.52 8.39
N GLY A 20 -9.86 4.79 8.67
CA GLY A 20 -10.00 5.86 7.71
C GLY A 20 -11.47 6.16 7.38
N THR A 21 -11.74 7.43 7.10
CA THR A 21 -13.09 7.95 6.83
C THR A 21 -13.18 8.50 5.43
N HIS A 22 -14.34 8.31 4.82
CA HIS A 22 -14.66 8.87 3.52
C HIS A 22 -16.03 9.54 3.55
N PRO A 23 -16.25 10.62 2.76
CA PRO A 23 -17.53 11.31 2.71
C PRO A 23 -18.65 10.39 2.21
N PHE A 24 -19.91 10.71 2.56
CA PHE A 24 -21.08 9.90 2.19
C PHE A 24 -21.15 9.56 0.70
N HIS A 25 -20.81 10.51 -0.17
CA HIS A 25 -20.91 10.37 -1.62
C HIS A 25 -19.74 9.59 -2.26
N TRP A 26 -18.73 9.14 -1.50
CA TRP A 26 -17.50 8.54 -2.00
C TRP A 26 -17.73 7.35 -2.97
N TYR A 27 -18.73 6.50 -2.68
CA TYR A 27 -19.03 5.39 -3.58
C TYR A 27 -19.47 5.84 -4.97
N VAL A 28 -20.22 6.94 -5.05
CA VAL A 28 -20.70 7.49 -6.34
C VAL A 28 -19.58 8.22 -7.07
N THR A 29 -18.76 9.00 -6.36
CA THR A 29 -17.75 9.87 -6.97
C THR A 29 -16.42 9.16 -7.23
N SER A 30 -16.10 8.13 -6.48
CA SER A 30 -14.81 7.41 -6.57
C SER A 30 -14.98 5.91 -6.73
N GLY A 31 -15.81 5.27 -5.91
CA GLY A 31 -15.93 3.82 -5.86
C GLY A 31 -16.48 3.22 -7.14
N ILE A 32 -17.66 3.64 -7.59
CA ILE A 32 -18.30 3.15 -8.81
C ILE A 32 -17.49 3.51 -10.06
N PRO A 33 -17.02 4.77 -10.24
CA PRO A 33 -16.17 5.11 -11.38
C PRO A 33 -14.90 4.25 -11.49
N ALA A 34 -14.19 4.04 -10.39
CA ALA A 34 -12.99 3.21 -10.38
C ALA A 34 -13.28 1.74 -10.71
N LEU A 35 -14.40 1.19 -10.20
CA LEU A 35 -14.76 -0.20 -10.40
C LEU A 35 -15.29 -0.50 -11.81
N THR A 36 -16.06 0.44 -12.38
CA THR A 36 -16.71 0.26 -13.68
C THR A 36 -15.87 0.73 -14.86
N GLY A 37 -14.94 1.66 -14.63
CA GLY A 37 -14.01 2.15 -15.65
C GLY A 37 -14.72 2.59 -16.94
N LEU A 38 -14.36 1.97 -18.07
CA LEU A 38 -14.94 2.27 -19.39
C LEU A 38 -16.43 1.92 -19.54
N LEU A 39 -17.00 1.15 -18.60
CA LEU A 39 -18.45 0.87 -18.59
C LEU A 39 -19.26 1.98 -17.91
N LEU A 40 -18.61 2.92 -17.22
CA LEU A 40 -19.29 4.01 -16.52
C LEU A 40 -20.25 4.82 -17.41
N PRO A 41 -19.88 5.26 -18.63
CA PRO A 41 -20.80 5.98 -19.51
C PRO A 41 -22.05 5.18 -19.87
N VAL A 42 -21.91 3.87 -20.07
CA VAL A 42 -23.05 2.96 -20.37
C VAL A 42 -23.97 2.86 -19.15
N LEU A 43 -23.39 2.75 -17.95
CA LEU A 43 -24.13 2.69 -16.69
C LEU A 43 -24.90 3.98 -16.44
N ILE A 44 -24.27 5.16 -16.64
CA ILE A 44 -24.93 6.47 -16.51
C ILE A 44 -26.08 6.58 -17.52
N TYR A 45 -25.83 6.24 -18.79
CA TYR A 45 -26.85 6.28 -19.84
C TYR A 45 -28.06 5.38 -19.50
N ASP A 46 -27.81 4.16 -19.00
CA ASP A 46 -28.88 3.28 -18.56
C ASP A 46 -29.65 3.85 -17.37
N GLY A 47 -28.95 4.47 -16.41
CA GLY A 47 -29.55 5.12 -15.24
C GLY A 47 -30.47 6.29 -15.58
N LEU A 48 -30.20 7.00 -16.70
CA LEU A 48 -31.01 8.13 -17.18
C LEU A 48 -32.13 7.72 -18.14
N ALA A 49 -32.11 6.49 -18.64
CA ALA A 49 -33.10 6.00 -19.60
C ALA A 49 -34.41 5.58 -18.92
N THR A 50 -35.46 5.39 -19.73
CA THR A 50 -36.72 4.78 -19.24
C THR A 50 -36.49 3.31 -18.93
N TRP A 51 -36.94 2.88 -17.74
CA TRP A 51 -36.74 1.53 -17.24
C TRP A 51 -38.00 0.68 -17.41
N ASP A 52 -37.79 -0.55 -17.89
CA ASP A 52 -38.74 -1.62 -17.69
C ASP A 52 -38.75 -2.09 -16.21
N ARG A 53 -39.68 -2.97 -15.85
CA ARG A 53 -39.82 -3.48 -14.47
C ARG A 53 -38.55 -4.19 -13.98
N ALA A 54 -37.89 -4.95 -14.84
CA ALA A 54 -36.69 -5.71 -14.47
C ALA A 54 -35.51 -4.80 -14.16
N ARG A 55 -35.23 -3.80 -15.00
CA ARG A 55 -34.16 -2.80 -14.79
C ARG A 55 -34.42 -1.96 -13.55
N ARG A 56 -35.68 -1.54 -13.35
CA ARG A 56 -36.03 -0.80 -12.14
C ARG A 56 -35.71 -1.59 -10.87
N ASN A 57 -35.99 -2.89 -10.86
CA ASN A 57 -35.66 -3.75 -9.72
C ASN A 57 -34.13 -3.85 -9.51
N LEU A 58 -33.33 -4.00 -10.59
CA LEU A 58 -31.88 -4.05 -10.50
C LEU A 58 -31.31 -2.73 -9.95
N TRP A 59 -31.78 -1.59 -10.47
CA TRP A 59 -31.35 -0.29 -9.96
C TRP A 59 -31.80 -0.04 -8.52
N THR A 60 -32.97 -0.50 -8.12
CA THR A 60 -33.43 -0.43 -6.73
C THR A 60 -32.48 -1.18 -5.80
N ILE A 61 -32.01 -2.38 -6.19
CA ILE A 61 -31.03 -3.15 -5.41
C ILE A 61 -29.70 -2.38 -5.32
N VAL A 62 -29.19 -1.88 -6.44
CA VAL A 62 -27.93 -1.13 -6.49
C VAL A 62 -28.00 0.12 -5.61
N VAL A 63 -29.05 0.94 -5.78
CA VAL A 63 -29.19 2.19 -5.03
C VAL A 63 -29.34 1.90 -3.53
N SER A 64 -30.18 0.94 -3.16
CA SER A 64 -30.36 0.56 -1.75
C SER A 64 -29.05 0.08 -1.13
N TYR A 65 -28.29 -0.76 -1.86
CA TYR A 65 -27.00 -1.27 -1.42
C TYR A 65 -26.01 -0.12 -1.20
N VAL A 66 -25.85 0.76 -2.17
CA VAL A 66 -24.90 1.89 -2.09
C VAL A 66 -25.30 2.85 -0.96
N VAL A 67 -26.59 3.16 -0.81
CA VAL A 67 -27.09 4.03 0.27
C VAL A 67 -26.78 3.45 1.64
N ILE A 68 -27.10 2.15 1.85
CA ILE A 68 -26.84 1.48 3.14
C ILE A 68 -25.36 1.50 3.48
N HIS A 69 -24.47 1.16 2.51
CA HIS A 69 -23.01 1.16 2.76
C HIS A 69 -22.43 2.56 2.89
N SER A 70 -23.07 3.58 2.32
CA SER A 70 -22.65 4.98 2.45
C SER A 70 -22.84 5.56 3.84
N ILE A 71 -23.69 4.95 4.67
CA ILE A 71 -23.91 5.36 6.07
C ILE A 71 -22.65 5.11 6.92
N SER A 72 -21.91 4.03 6.64
CA SER A 72 -20.64 3.77 7.32
C SER A 72 -19.58 4.80 6.94
N GLU A 73 -18.83 5.31 7.90
CA GLU A 73 -17.70 6.23 7.66
C GLU A 73 -16.56 5.52 6.93
N HIS A 74 -16.30 4.26 7.27
CA HIS A 74 -15.29 3.45 6.61
C HIS A 74 -15.81 2.88 5.29
N LYS A 75 -15.14 3.20 4.18
CA LYS A 75 -15.52 2.78 2.83
C LYS A 75 -14.34 2.19 2.09
N GLU A 76 -14.58 1.10 1.36
CA GLU A 76 -13.57 0.46 0.53
C GLU A 76 -14.16 -0.01 -0.81
N PHE A 77 -13.32 -0.13 -1.83
CA PHE A 77 -13.72 -0.64 -3.15
C PHE A 77 -14.27 -2.07 -3.08
N ARG A 78 -13.72 -2.91 -2.20
CA ARG A 78 -14.17 -4.31 -2.03
C ARG A 78 -15.62 -4.43 -1.58
N PHE A 79 -16.16 -3.43 -0.91
CA PHE A 79 -17.57 -3.44 -0.49
C PHE A 79 -18.54 -3.28 -1.66
N LEU A 80 -18.09 -2.82 -2.83
CA LEU A 80 -18.89 -2.75 -4.05
C LEU A 80 -18.85 -4.05 -4.87
N LEU A 81 -17.96 -5.00 -4.59
CA LEU A 81 -17.83 -6.24 -5.35
C LEU A 81 -19.14 -7.06 -5.43
N PRO A 82 -19.98 -7.15 -4.37
CA PRO A 82 -21.25 -7.88 -4.46
C PRO A 82 -22.23 -7.35 -5.50
N ILE A 83 -22.19 -6.04 -5.83
CA ILE A 83 -23.07 -5.44 -6.86
C ILE A 83 -22.43 -5.37 -8.24
N LEU A 84 -21.15 -5.73 -8.37
CA LEU A 84 -20.46 -5.76 -9.68
C LEU A 84 -21.15 -6.64 -10.72
N PRO A 85 -21.64 -7.86 -10.40
CA PRO A 85 -22.42 -8.68 -11.33
C PRO A 85 -23.67 -7.98 -11.84
N ILE A 86 -24.33 -7.18 -10.98
CA ILE A 86 -25.52 -6.42 -11.36
C ILE A 86 -25.16 -5.31 -12.34
N PHE A 87 -24.04 -4.59 -12.12
CA PHE A 87 -23.53 -3.63 -13.10
C PHE A 87 -23.23 -4.28 -14.45
N CYS A 88 -22.61 -5.45 -14.45
CA CYS A 88 -22.36 -6.20 -15.69
C CYS A 88 -23.63 -6.57 -16.42
N LEU A 89 -24.70 -7.02 -15.69
CA LEU A 89 -26.01 -7.33 -16.28
C LEU A 89 -26.67 -6.10 -16.89
N ILE A 90 -26.70 -4.98 -16.18
CA ILE A 90 -27.26 -3.70 -16.66
C ILE A 90 -26.52 -3.23 -17.92
N CYS A 91 -25.19 -3.16 -17.86
CA CYS A 91 -24.37 -2.74 -18.98
C CYS A 91 -24.51 -3.67 -20.17
N GLY A 92 -24.46 -5.00 -19.95
CA GLY A 92 -24.60 -5.99 -21.02
C GLY A 92 -25.93 -5.90 -21.74
N ALA A 93 -27.04 -5.80 -21.01
CA ALA A 93 -28.37 -5.61 -21.58
C ALA A 93 -28.50 -4.27 -22.33
N ARG A 94 -27.89 -3.20 -21.83
CA ARG A 94 -27.89 -1.90 -22.52
C ARG A 94 -27.05 -1.95 -23.80
N ILE A 95 -25.85 -2.49 -23.76
CA ILE A 95 -24.98 -2.64 -24.93
C ILE A 95 -25.66 -3.49 -25.99
N GLN A 96 -26.32 -4.60 -25.63
CA GLN A 96 -27.08 -5.41 -26.55
C GLN A 96 -28.13 -4.59 -27.30
N ASN A 97 -28.92 -3.79 -26.56
CA ASN A 97 -29.95 -2.94 -27.18
C ASN A 97 -29.34 -1.84 -28.09
N MET A 98 -28.20 -1.26 -27.70
CA MET A 98 -27.50 -0.25 -28.51
C MET A 98 -26.87 -0.81 -29.78
N THR A 99 -26.57 -2.10 -29.80
CA THR A 99 -25.91 -2.78 -30.95
C THR A 99 -26.88 -3.45 -31.91
N ILE A 100 -28.18 -3.40 -31.63
CA ILE A 100 -29.22 -3.89 -32.58
C ILE A 100 -29.11 -3.13 -33.89
N GLY A 101 -28.93 -3.88 -35.01
CA GLY A 101 -28.77 -3.30 -36.35
C GLY A 101 -27.33 -3.03 -36.80
N PHE A 102 -26.35 -3.14 -35.90
CA PHE A 102 -24.93 -3.06 -36.31
C PHE A 102 -24.46 -4.35 -36.96
N LYS A 103 -23.52 -4.21 -37.94
CA LYS A 103 -22.89 -5.37 -38.55
C LYS A 103 -22.05 -6.12 -37.51
N PRO A 104 -22.06 -7.48 -37.49
CA PRO A 104 -21.29 -8.28 -36.54
C PRO A 104 -19.79 -7.97 -36.56
N SER A 105 -19.23 -7.56 -37.70
CA SER A 105 -17.83 -7.16 -37.83
C SER A 105 -17.50 -5.91 -37.01
N HIS A 106 -18.39 -4.90 -36.97
CA HIS A 106 -18.19 -3.69 -36.21
C HIS A 106 -18.28 -3.97 -34.68
N ILE A 107 -19.25 -4.81 -34.27
CA ILE A 107 -19.38 -5.26 -32.89
C ILE A 107 -18.09 -5.96 -32.42
N LYS A 108 -17.55 -6.86 -33.26
CA LYS A 108 -16.29 -7.57 -32.98
C LYS A 108 -15.12 -6.59 -32.82
N GLN A 109 -15.01 -5.58 -33.72
CA GLN A 109 -13.95 -4.56 -33.60
C GLN A 109 -14.04 -3.75 -32.31
N VAL A 110 -15.24 -3.33 -31.91
CA VAL A 110 -15.47 -2.60 -30.65
C VAL A 110 -15.10 -3.46 -29.44
N ILE A 111 -15.47 -4.74 -29.44
CA ILE A 111 -15.12 -5.67 -28.35
C ILE A 111 -13.59 -5.84 -28.26
N ILE A 112 -12.91 -6.02 -29.40
CA ILE A 112 -11.44 -6.17 -29.42
C ILE A 112 -10.77 -4.89 -28.92
N LEU A 113 -11.22 -3.72 -29.38
CA LEU A 113 -10.68 -2.43 -28.92
C LEU A 113 -10.89 -2.24 -27.42
N PHE A 114 -12.10 -2.53 -26.93
CA PHE A 114 -12.41 -2.46 -25.49
C PHE A 114 -11.53 -3.41 -24.67
N ALA A 115 -11.36 -4.65 -25.15
CA ALA A 115 -10.48 -5.63 -24.50
C ALA A 115 -9.01 -5.16 -24.51
N ALA A 116 -8.52 -4.63 -25.62
CA ALA A 116 -7.15 -4.13 -25.73
C ALA A 116 -6.87 -2.95 -24.79
N ILE A 117 -7.78 -1.99 -24.70
CA ILE A 117 -7.65 -0.84 -23.79
C ILE A 117 -7.66 -1.29 -22.32
N ASN A 118 -8.49 -2.27 -21.97
CA ASN A 118 -8.53 -2.78 -20.59
C ASN A 118 -7.33 -3.68 -20.26
N LEU A 119 -6.70 -4.31 -21.24
CA LEU A 119 -5.57 -5.21 -21.02
C LEU A 119 -4.37 -4.48 -20.43
N ILE A 120 -4.10 -3.24 -20.85
CA ILE A 120 -2.98 -2.44 -20.35
C ILE A 120 -3.05 -2.22 -18.83
N PRO A 121 -4.14 -1.64 -18.26
CA PRO A 121 -4.25 -1.48 -16.81
C PRO A 121 -4.32 -2.83 -16.06
N ILE A 122 -4.93 -3.86 -16.63
CA ILE A 122 -4.96 -5.20 -16.02
C ILE A 122 -3.55 -5.78 -15.88
N LEU A 123 -2.73 -5.71 -16.93
CA LEU A 123 -1.34 -6.18 -16.88
C LEU A 123 -0.51 -5.34 -15.93
N TYR A 124 -0.66 -4.01 -15.95
CA TYR A 124 0.06 -3.14 -15.04
C TYR A 124 -0.31 -3.40 -13.58
N LEU A 125 -1.60 -3.39 -13.25
CA LEU A 125 -2.07 -3.60 -11.87
C LEU A 125 -1.84 -5.02 -11.37
N GLY A 126 -1.93 -6.03 -12.26
CA GLY A 126 -1.77 -7.42 -11.88
C GLY A 126 -0.32 -7.89 -11.78
N LEU A 127 0.61 -7.30 -12.55
CA LEU A 127 1.99 -7.78 -12.63
C LEU A 127 3.02 -6.84 -11.98
N PHE A 128 2.77 -5.55 -11.98
CA PHE A 128 3.76 -4.55 -11.57
C PHE A 128 3.35 -3.74 -10.34
N HIS A 129 2.07 -3.35 -10.26
CA HIS A 129 1.59 -2.50 -9.18
C HIS A 129 1.63 -3.23 -7.84
N GLN A 130 2.21 -2.60 -6.82
CA GLN A 130 2.33 -3.12 -5.45
C GLN A 130 3.02 -4.51 -5.35
N ARG A 131 3.97 -4.80 -6.22
CA ARG A 131 4.74 -6.03 -6.18
C ARG A 131 5.87 -5.99 -5.13
N ALA A 132 6.42 -4.81 -4.86
CA ALA A 132 7.53 -4.63 -3.92
C ALA A 132 7.31 -5.29 -2.54
N PRO A 133 6.12 -5.27 -1.92
CA PRO A 133 5.87 -5.95 -0.64
C PRO A 133 6.19 -7.44 -0.64
N ILE A 134 6.01 -8.11 -1.78
CA ILE A 134 6.32 -9.55 -1.93
C ILE A 134 7.80 -9.74 -2.27
N ASP A 135 8.31 -8.94 -3.20
CA ASP A 135 9.67 -9.07 -3.71
C ASP A 135 10.72 -8.74 -2.63
N ILE A 136 10.42 -7.78 -1.72
CA ILE A 136 11.34 -7.44 -0.63
C ILE A 136 11.49 -8.59 0.39
N ASN A 137 10.41 -9.28 0.72
CA ASN A 137 10.47 -10.44 1.60
C ASN A 137 11.24 -11.60 0.93
N ARG A 138 11.08 -11.78 -0.38
CA ARG A 138 11.88 -12.74 -1.17
C ARG A 138 13.36 -12.36 -1.19
N ALA A 139 13.68 -11.07 -1.30
CA ALA A 139 15.06 -10.60 -1.25
C ALA A 139 15.72 -10.86 0.12
N ILE A 140 14.99 -10.68 1.22
CA ILE A 140 15.46 -11.04 2.57
C ILE A 140 15.79 -12.54 2.63
N ILE A 141 14.89 -13.41 2.16
CA ILE A 141 15.12 -14.86 2.14
C ILE A 141 16.35 -15.19 1.29
N ASN A 142 16.50 -14.58 0.12
CA ASN A 142 17.66 -14.80 -0.75
C ASN A 142 18.96 -14.34 -0.09
N ALA A 143 18.96 -13.21 0.61
CA ALA A 143 20.13 -12.72 1.36
C ALA A 143 20.51 -13.68 2.50
N VAL A 144 19.54 -14.15 3.27
CA VAL A 144 19.74 -15.16 4.32
C VAL A 144 20.28 -16.47 3.73
N THR A 145 19.69 -16.92 2.61
CA THR A 145 20.15 -18.15 1.91
C THR A 145 21.60 -18.02 1.45
N ALA A 146 21.95 -16.87 0.84
CA ALA A 146 23.32 -16.63 0.39
C ALA A 146 24.35 -16.52 1.53
N GLN A 147 23.95 -16.03 2.69
CA GLN A 147 24.81 -16.05 3.89
C GLN A 147 25.01 -17.45 4.40
N ARG A 148 23.97 -18.27 4.46
CA ARG A 148 24.00 -19.63 5.00
C ARG A 148 24.72 -20.62 4.07
N SER A 149 24.61 -20.44 2.75
CA SER A 149 25.34 -21.30 1.80
C SER A 149 26.86 -21.24 1.95
N LYS A 150 27.42 -20.24 2.60
CA LYS A 150 28.83 -20.12 2.93
C LYS A 150 29.29 -21.11 4.04
N TYR A 151 28.34 -21.68 4.77
CA TYR A 151 28.60 -22.58 5.93
C TYR A 151 28.25 -24.06 5.64
N GLU A 152 28.24 -24.48 4.37
CA GLU A 152 27.71 -25.76 3.88
C GLU A 152 28.28 -27.06 4.54
N ASN A 153 29.32 -26.95 5.35
CA ASN A 153 29.99 -28.16 5.92
C ASN A 153 29.67 -28.46 7.40
N HIS A 154 28.76 -27.70 8.04
CA HIS A 154 28.41 -27.92 9.45
C HIS A 154 26.88 -27.90 9.61
N VAL A 155 26.38 -28.74 10.55
CA VAL A 155 24.98 -28.69 10.99
C VAL A 155 24.71 -27.32 11.59
N GLU A 156 24.09 -26.45 10.80
CA GLU A 156 23.81 -25.08 11.19
C GLU A 156 22.84 -25.02 12.37
N PRO A 157 23.15 -24.23 13.41
CA PRO A 157 22.20 -23.97 14.49
C PRO A 157 20.99 -23.21 13.96
N PRO A 158 19.83 -23.31 14.60
CA PRO A 158 18.72 -22.41 14.32
C PRO A 158 19.16 -20.96 14.60
N VAL A 159 18.83 -20.06 13.70
CA VAL A 159 19.19 -18.64 13.79
C VAL A 159 17.92 -17.79 13.83
N ASP A 160 17.90 -16.82 14.74
CA ASP A 160 16.87 -15.79 14.81
C ASP A 160 17.32 -14.59 13.97
N ILE A 161 16.48 -14.17 13.02
CA ILE A 161 16.72 -13.03 12.12
C ILE A 161 15.71 -11.93 12.45
N GLN A 162 16.21 -10.78 12.84
CA GLN A 162 15.37 -9.62 13.17
C GLN A 162 15.16 -8.76 11.92
N VAL A 163 13.89 -8.49 11.58
CA VAL A 163 13.51 -7.68 10.43
C VAL A 163 12.58 -6.56 10.91
N HIS A 164 13.00 -5.31 10.77
CA HIS A 164 12.20 -4.16 11.15
C HIS A 164 11.63 -3.45 9.93
N TYR A 165 10.30 -3.29 9.91
CA TYR A 165 9.56 -2.62 8.85
C TYR A 165 9.19 -1.21 9.30
N LEU A 166 10.02 -0.23 8.92
CA LEU A 166 9.83 1.20 9.22
C LEU A 166 9.01 1.84 8.10
N MET A 167 7.72 1.57 8.10
CA MET A 167 6.79 2.02 7.07
C MET A 167 5.35 1.91 7.57
N GLY A 168 4.40 2.41 6.77
CA GLY A 168 2.98 2.38 7.11
C GLY A 168 2.45 0.97 7.41
N CYS A 169 1.33 0.93 8.12
CA CYS A 169 0.67 -0.30 8.52
C CYS A 169 0.33 -1.19 7.32
N HIS A 170 0.47 -2.48 7.50
CA HIS A 170 0.09 -3.49 6.51
C HIS A 170 0.81 -3.37 5.16
N SER A 171 2.01 -2.78 5.15
CA SER A 171 2.77 -2.55 3.91
C SER A 171 3.33 -3.83 3.30
N THR A 172 3.52 -4.90 4.09
CA THR A 172 4.05 -6.18 3.62
C THR A 172 3.27 -7.37 4.19
N PRO A 173 3.29 -8.53 3.52
CA PRO A 173 2.61 -9.74 4.00
C PRO A 173 3.32 -10.43 5.18
N LEU A 174 4.42 -9.87 5.70
CA LEU A 174 5.15 -10.34 6.88
C LEU A 174 5.39 -11.86 6.90
N LEU A 175 5.00 -12.52 8.01
CA LEU A 175 5.27 -13.94 8.28
C LEU A 175 4.78 -14.90 7.20
N SER A 176 3.70 -14.57 6.48
CA SER A 176 3.20 -15.44 5.40
C SER A 176 4.19 -15.62 4.23
N HIS A 177 5.19 -14.73 4.12
CA HIS A 177 6.21 -14.76 3.07
C HIS A 177 7.65 -14.82 3.60
N LEU A 178 7.86 -14.93 4.93
CA LEU A 178 9.17 -15.04 5.56
C LEU A 178 9.33 -16.44 6.14
N HIS A 179 9.64 -17.41 5.27
CA HIS A 179 9.85 -18.80 5.66
C HIS A 179 11.15 -19.32 5.08
N TYR A 180 12.04 -19.79 5.94
CA TYR A 180 13.25 -20.50 5.55
C TYR A 180 13.55 -21.62 6.58
N PRO A 181 14.00 -22.81 6.14
CA PRO A 181 14.29 -23.92 7.05
C PRO A 181 15.28 -23.51 8.15
N ARG A 182 15.00 -23.92 9.39
CA ARG A 182 15.85 -23.68 10.57
C ARG A 182 16.14 -22.18 10.83
N THR A 183 15.29 -21.27 10.33
CA THR A 183 15.40 -19.83 10.56
C THR A 183 14.09 -19.34 11.16
N LYS A 184 14.20 -18.64 12.29
CA LYS A 184 13.08 -17.97 12.90
C LYS A 184 13.18 -16.47 12.57
N PHE A 185 12.25 -15.96 11.78
CA PHE A 185 12.15 -14.54 11.52
C PHE A 185 11.38 -13.87 12.66
N LEU A 186 11.93 -12.78 13.17
CA LEU A 186 11.35 -11.93 14.20
C LEU A 186 11.01 -10.58 13.58
N PRO A 187 9.88 -10.48 12.86
CA PRO A 187 9.48 -9.22 12.25
C PRO A 187 8.92 -8.27 13.31
N TRP A 188 9.31 -7.01 13.23
CA TRP A 188 8.69 -5.92 13.94
C TRP A 188 8.20 -4.86 12.95
N PHE A 189 7.06 -4.31 13.20
CA PHE A 189 6.44 -3.21 12.44
C PHE A 189 5.89 -2.17 13.42
N LEU A 190 5.77 -0.94 12.94
CA LEU A 190 5.28 0.18 13.71
C LEU A 190 3.85 -0.08 14.20
N ASP A 191 3.58 0.18 15.48
CA ASP A 191 2.24 -0.01 16.04
C ASP A 191 1.26 0.99 15.43
N CYS A 192 0.18 0.46 14.89
CA CYS A 192 -0.95 1.18 14.31
C CYS A 192 -2.28 0.50 14.68
N SER A 193 -2.26 -0.25 15.77
CA SER A 193 -3.44 -0.99 16.23
C SER A 193 -4.60 -0.05 16.55
N PRO A 194 -5.85 -0.54 16.49
CA PRO A 194 -7.02 0.24 16.92
C PRO A 194 -6.91 0.70 18.37
N THR A 195 -6.21 -0.04 19.22
CA THR A 195 -6.01 0.29 20.62
C THR A 195 -5.14 1.53 20.81
N CYS A 196 -4.05 1.69 20.04
CA CYS A 196 -3.25 2.90 20.08
C CYS A 196 -4.02 4.10 19.52
N ARG A 197 -4.77 3.92 18.42
CA ARG A 197 -5.57 4.99 17.79
C ARG A 197 -6.77 5.42 18.61
N ALA A 198 -7.33 4.54 19.43
CA ALA A 198 -8.41 4.86 20.36
C ALA A 198 -7.91 5.54 21.63
N SER A 199 -6.61 5.52 21.93
CA SER A 199 -6.01 6.15 23.10
C SER A 199 -5.90 7.66 22.88
N LEU A 200 -6.37 8.45 23.85
CA LEU A 200 -6.19 9.90 23.87
C LEU A 200 -4.84 10.33 24.43
N THR A 201 -4.08 9.40 25.03
CA THR A 201 -2.87 9.70 25.80
C THR A 201 -1.58 9.19 25.17
N VAL A 202 -1.67 8.27 24.19
CA VAL A 202 -0.50 7.66 23.54
C VAL A 202 -0.63 7.79 22.04
N ASN A 203 0.39 8.36 21.40
CA ASN A 203 0.48 8.36 19.94
C ASN A 203 0.84 6.95 19.45
N CYS A 204 0.36 6.59 18.24
CA CYS A 204 0.80 5.37 17.60
C CYS A 204 2.24 5.52 17.09
N GLU A 205 3.06 4.46 17.18
CA GLU A 205 4.43 4.46 16.65
C GLU A 205 4.44 4.85 15.15
N SER A 206 3.44 4.39 14.40
CA SER A 206 3.28 4.75 12.98
C SER A 206 3.08 6.24 12.74
N ASP A 207 2.37 6.94 13.64
CA ASP A 207 2.08 8.35 13.50
C ASP A 207 3.28 9.20 13.95
N ASP A 208 4.00 8.76 14.97
CA ASP A 208 5.24 9.41 15.43
C ASP A 208 6.35 9.25 14.39
N PHE A 209 6.48 8.06 13.79
CA PHE A 209 7.40 7.82 12.68
C PHE A 209 7.07 8.68 11.46
N ALA A 210 5.80 8.77 11.08
CA ALA A 210 5.39 9.58 9.93
C ALA A 210 5.65 11.09 10.10
N LYS A 211 5.71 11.59 11.35
CA LYS A 211 6.02 13.00 11.63
C LYS A 211 7.52 13.30 11.58
N ASP A 212 8.34 12.42 12.11
CA ASP A 212 9.79 12.56 12.22
C ASP A 212 10.47 11.18 12.20
N PRO A 213 10.72 10.62 11.00
CA PRO A 213 11.36 9.31 10.86
C PRO A 213 12.76 9.26 11.51
N GLY A 214 13.54 10.33 11.37
CA GLY A 214 14.89 10.41 11.92
C GLY A 214 14.91 10.45 13.44
N GLY A 215 14.10 11.30 14.05
CA GLY A 215 13.97 11.39 15.51
C GLY A 215 13.36 10.12 16.11
N PHE A 216 12.40 9.50 15.42
CA PHE A 216 11.87 8.20 15.83
C PHE A 216 12.96 7.13 15.92
N MET A 217 13.81 7.00 14.88
CA MET A 217 14.92 6.04 14.86
C MET A 217 15.91 6.29 15.98
N LYS A 218 16.27 7.56 16.26
CA LYS A 218 17.16 7.90 17.34
C LYS A 218 16.64 7.38 18.68
N LYS A 219 15.36 7.58 18.96
CA LYS A 219 14.70 7.10 20.19
C LYS A 219 14.57 5.57 20.21
N ALA A 220 14.11 4.96 19.10
CA ALA A 220 13.86 3.52 19.02
C ALA A 220 15.14 2.69 19.20
N TYR A 221 16.27 3.19 18.69
CA TYR A 221 17.57 2.49 18.72
C TYR A 221 18.60 3.12 19.69
N ASN A 222 18.18 4.06 20.55
CA ASN A 222 19.05 4.73 21.54
C ASN A 222 20.29 5.39 20.94
N LEU A 223 20.19 6.06 19.81
CA LEU A 223 21.33 6.67 19.15
C LEU A 223 21.78 8.01 19.79
N GLU A 224 21.04 8.53 20.77
CA GLU A 224 21.35 9.78 21.50
C GLU A 224 21.93 9.53 22.90
N CYS A 225 22.17 8.28 23.26
CA CYS A 225 22.72 7.96 24.58
C CYS A 225 24.17 8.43 24.72
N SER A 226 24.38 9.42 25.59
CA SER A 226 25.71 9.83 26.05
C SER A 226 26.26 8.98 27.21
N GLU A 227 25.42 8.28 27.95
CA GLU A 227 25.81 7.40 29.06
C GLU A 227 24.96 6.12 29.07
N ILE A 228 25.64 4.98 28.98
CA ILE A 228 25.03 3.64 29.10
C ILE A 228 25.22 3.20 30.55
N ASP A 229 24.14 2.93 31.27
CA ASP A 229 24.17 2.35 32.62
C ASP A 229 24.76 0.91 32.57
N VAL A 230 25.25 0.46 33.73
CA VAL A 230 25.92 -0.86 33.91
C VAL A 230 25.06 -2.06 33.46
N HIS A 231 23.75 -1.83 33.23
CA HIS A 231 22.80 -2.81 32.74
C HIS A 231 22.43 -2.62 31.27
N GLY A 232 23.11 -1.71 30.52
CA GLY A 232 22.81 -1.48 29.09
C GLY A 232 21.53 -0.69 28.83
N ILE A 233 21.00 -0.03 29.85
CA ILE A 233 19.78 0.79 29.76
C ILE A 233 20.19 2.25 29.70
N CYS A 234 19.74 2.95 28.67
CA CYS A 234 19.86 4.40 28.58
C CYS A 234 18.93 5.08 29.57
N ALA A 235 19.45 5.91 30.43
CA ALA A 235 18.66 6.86 31.24
C ALA A 235 18.19 7.98 30.28
N VAL A 236 16.96 7.92 29.80
CA VAL A 236 16.32 9.01 29.08
C VAL A 236 15.57 9.87 30.08
N ASP A 237 15.89 11.18 30.11
CA ASP A 237 15.16 12.14 30.93
C ASP A 237 13.65 12.08 30.66
N GLY A 238 12.91 11.70 31.63
CA GLY A 238 11.61 12.17 32.15
C GLY A 238 10.38 12.13 31.26
N ASP A 239 10.40 11.74 29.97
CA ASP A 239 9.17 11.68 29.19
C ASP A 239 8.89 10.23 28.77
N SER A 240 8.12 9.55 29.64
CA SER A 240 7.81 8.11 29.59
C SER A 240 6.75 7.75 28.55
N ASN A 241 6.91 8.13 27.31
CA ASN A 241 6.13 7.61 26.21
C ASN A 241 6.89 6.47 25.53
N LEU A 242 6.84 5.32 26.15
CA LEU A 242 6.91 3.91 25.70
C LEU A 242 7.46 3.61 24.28
N ILE A 243 8.50 4.27 23.81
CA ILE A 243 9.31 3.70 22.76
C ILE A 243 10.25 2.70 23.45
N ARG A 244 9.92 1.41 23.37
CA ARG A 244 10.77 0.34 23.89
C ARG A 244 12.10 0.39 23.15
N ASN A 245 13.21 0.44 23.90
CA ASN A 245 14.55 0.23 23.38
C ASN A 245 14.57 -1.04 22.50
N ARG A 246 14.83 -0.88 21.22
CA ARG A 246 14.85 -1.98 20.26
C ARG A 246 16.29 -2.38 19.97
N SER A 247 16.53 -3.68 19.90
CA SER A 247 17.82 -4.20 19.40
C SER A 247 18.02 -3.80 17.94
N ILE A 248 19.25 -3.59 17.53
CA ILE A 248 19.60 -3.31 16.14
C ILE A 248 19.28 -4.55 15.31
N PRO A 249 18.38 -4.45 14.31
CA PRO A 249 17.96 -5.61 13.52
C PRO A 249 19.00 -6.00 12.46
N ASP A 250 18.83 -7.21 11.92
CA ASP A 250 19.63 -7.67 10.78
C ASP A 250 19.22 -6.99 9.47
N TYR A 251 17.93 -6.70 9.33
CA TYR A 251 17.35 -6.03 8.15
C TYR A 251 16.39 -4.93 8.55
N ILE A 252 16.45 -3.81 7.81
CA ILE A 252 15.47 -2.72 7.86
C ILE A 252 14.83 -2.57 6.48
N VAL A 253 13.51 -2.43 6.47
CA VAL A 253 12.69 -2.14 5.29
C VAL A 253 12.05 -0.78 5.48
N SER A 254 12.18 0.12 4.50
CA SER A 254 11.61 1.46 4.56
C SER A 254 11.15 1.95 3.18
N ASN A 255 10.40 3.03 3.14
CA ASN A 255 10.04 3.72 1.91
C ASN A 255 11.15 4.67 1.47
N SER A 256 11.27 4.90 0.16
CA SER A 256 12.21 5.88 -0.41
C SER A 256 11.93 7.32 0.04
N ASN A 257 10.68 7.64 0.34
CA ASN A 257 10.28 8.99 0.76
C ASN A 257 10.90 9.38 2.11
N ASP A 258 11.05 8.41 3.02
CA ASP A 258 11.55 8.63 4.37
C ASP A 258 13.09 8.57 4.44
N LEU A 259 13.74 8.12 3.36
CA LEU A 259 15.18 7.82 3.33
C LEU A 259 16.04 9.04 3.65
N SER A 260 15.68 10.23 3.16
CA SER A 260 16.48 11.45 3.38
C SER A 260 16.59 11.80 4.86
N GLU A 261 15.54 11.56 5.63
CA GLU A 261 15.48 11.85 7.06
C GLU A 261 16.12 10.74 7.92
N MET A 262 16.17 9.50 7.40
CA MET A 262 16.70 8.33 8.11
C MET A 262 18.18 8.05 7.82
N ARG A 263 18.76 8.64 6.79
CA ARG A 263 20.09 8.27 6.25
C ARG A 263 21.18 8.28 7.32
N ALA A 264 21.27 9.36 8.09
CA ALA A 264 22.29 9.52 9.13
C ALA A 264 22.17 8.41 10.21
N GLN A 265 20.94 8.07 10.60
CA GLN A 265 20.67 7.02 11.59
C GLN A 265 21.00 5.63 11.05
N LEU A 266 20.68 5.37 9.76
CA LEU A 266 21.02 4.10 9.11
C LEU A 266 22.54 3.91 9.02
N GLU A 267 23.30 4.96 8.73
CA GLU A 267 24.76 4.93 8.72
C GLU A 267 25.34 4.69 10.12
N LEU A 268 24.80 5.34 11.16
CA LEU A 268 25.21 5.09 12.56
C LEU A 268 24.93 3.66 13.01
N LEU A 269 23.83 3.04 12.52
CA LEU A 269 23.51 1.64 12.79
C LEU A 269 24.35 0.65 11.97
N GLY A 270 25.23 1.12 11.08
CA GLY A 270 26.01 0.27 10.17
C GLY A 270 25.14 -0.42 9.11
N MET A 271 24.00 0.17 8.73
CA MET A 271 23.09 -0.38 7.75
C MET A 271 23.53 -0.03 6.33
N LYS A 272 23.60 -1.04 5.46
CA LYS A 272 23.90 -0.86 4.03
C LYS A 272 22.69 -1.19 3.18
N GLU A 273 22.38 -0.35 2.22
CA GLU A 273 21.35 -0.61 1.22
C GLU A 273 21.76 -1.78 0.33
N ILE A 274 20.88 -2.77 0.20
CA ILE A 274 21.11 -3.99 -0.61
C ILE A 274 20.09 -4.17 -1.74
N GLY A 275 19.00 -3.40 -1.76
CA GLY A 275 18.02 -3.46 -2.84
C GLY A 275 16.94 -2.40 -2.78
N ARG A 276 16.39 -2.08 -3.95
CA ARG A 276 15.22 -1.20 -4.15
C ARG A 276 14.17 -1.92 -4.97
N PHE A 277 12.92 -1.77 -4.59
CA PHE A 277 11.77 -2.45 -5.19
C PHE A 277 10.66 -1.47 -5.48
N ILE A 278 10.22 -1.42 -6.73
CA ILE A 278 9.21 -0.46 -7.20
C ILE A 278 7.83 -0.88 -6.70
N MET A 279 7.15 -0.01 -5.94
CA MET A 279 5.77 -0.19 -5.52
C MET A 279 4.77 0.26 -6.57
N GLY A 280 5.04 1.39 -7.22
CA GLY A 280 4.14 1.96 -8.19
C GLY A 280 4.57 3.34 -8.68
N VAL A 281 3.70 3.94 -9.48
CA VAL A 281 3.89 5.30 -10.00
C VAL A 281 3.09 6.26 -9.11
N ASN A 282 3.79 7.13 -8.39
CA ASN A 282 3.15 8.13 -7.51
C ASN A 282 2.60 9.34 -8.27
N GLY A 283 3.12 9.60 -9.47
CA GLY A 283 2.66 10.70 -10.30
C GLY A 283 3.41 10.82 -11.61
N VAL A 284 2.72 11.31 -12.61
CA VAL A 284 3.29 11.71 -13.89
C VAL A 284 3.16 13.21 -13.99
N LYS A 285 4.29 13.93 -13.92
CA LYS A 285 4.30 15.39 -14.19
C LYS A 285 4.67 15.61 -15.65
N VAL A 286 3.73 16.14 -16.41
CA VAL A 286 3.99 16.71 -17.75
C VAL A 286 4.39 18.15 -17.54
N GLY A 287 5.68 18.45 -17.68
CA GLY A 287 6.22 19.81 -17.51
C GLY A 287 6.95 20.26 -18.76
N ALA A 288 6.59 21.41 -19.29
CA ALA A 288 7.49 22.17 -20.15
C ALA A 288 8.66 22.59 -19.28
N ILE A 289 9.89 22.16 -19.64
CA ILE A 289 11.10 22.59 -18.95
C ILE A 289 11.38 24.04 -19.38
N LEU A 290 10.98 25.00 -18.56
CA LEU A 290 11.66 26.28 -18.49
C LEU A 290 12.98 26.02 -17.76
N THR A 291 14.06 25.97 -18.52
CA THR A 291 15.42 25.96 -17.98
C THR A 291 15.68 27.27 -17.25
N VAL A 292 15.58 27.26 -15.95
CA VAL A 292 16.20 28.26 -15.07
C VAL A 292 17.18 27.51 -14.18
N GLY A 293 18.43 27.97 -14.29
CA GLY A 293 19.68 27.68 -13.62
C GLY A 293 19.71 26.62 -12.52
N ALA A 294 20.76 25.82 -12.65
CA ALA A 294 21.20 24.86 -11.65
C ALA A 294 21.27 25.47 -10.25
N GLU A 295 20.70 24.77 -9.30
CA GLU A 295 21.24 24.38 -8.00
C GLU A 295 20.14 23.83 -7.10
N SER A 296 20.45 22.72 -6.45
CA SER A 296 19.66 22.02 -5.41
C SER A 296 18.40 21.24 -5.85
N PHE A 297 18.60 20.08 -6.49
CA PHE A 297 17.67 18.95 -6.40
C PHE A 297 18.41 17.73 -5.83
N ILE A 298 18.35 17.61 -4.52
CA ILE A 298 18.81 16.43 -3.80
C ILE A 298 17.61 15.53 -3.58
N ASN A 299 17.71 14.32 -4.14
CA ASN A 299 17.03 13.08 -3.73
C ASN A 299 15.51 12.94 -3.87
N THR A 300 15.05 12.89 -5.09
CA THR A 300 13.99 11.96 -5.48
C THR A 300 14.50 11.18 -6.69
N SER A 301 14.44 9.84 -6.66
CA SER A 301 14.88 9.02 -7.79
C SER A 301 13.93 9.25 -8.97
N PHE A 302 14.30 10.14 -9.88
CA PHE A 302 13.57 10.37 -11.10
C PHE A 302 14.18 9.51 -12.22
N THR A 303 13.44 8.52 -12.68
CA THR A 303 13.80 7.81 -13.91
C THR A 303 13.27 8.60 -15.10
N LYS A 304 14.18 9.14 -15.91
CA LYS A 304 13.84 9.91 -17.10
C LYS A 304 13.51 8.94 -18.23
N VAL A 305 12.23 8.82 -18.58
CA VAL A 305 11.80 8.12 -19.78
C VAL A 305 11.53 9.15 -20.86
N GLY A 306 12.42 9.23 -21.85
CA GLY A 306 12.26 10.14 -22.99
C GLY A 306 11.39 9.50 -24.07
N PHE A 307 10.21 10.04 -24.30
CA PHE A 307 9.45 9.86 -25.53
C PHE A 307 9.12 11.25 -26.08
N PHE A 308 9.58 11.50 -27.30
CA PHE A 308 9.28 12.71 -28.11
C PHE A 308 9.32 14.04 -27.35
N ASN A 309 10.43 14.74 -27.40
CA ASN A 309 10.71 16.16 -27.08
C ASN A 309 10.04 16.81 -25.86
N ASP A 310 9.11 16.14 -25.17
CA ASP A 310 8.54 16.53 -23.90
C ASP A 310 9.07 15.60 -22.82
N SER A 311 9.73 16.15 -21.80
CA SER A 311 10.25 15.38 -20.69
C SER A 311 9.11 15.00 -19.73
N PHE A 312 8.76 13.73 -19.71
CA PHE A 312 7.92 13.17 -18.67
C PHE A 312 8.82 12.82 -17.48
N THR A 313 8.47 13.33 -16.30
CA THR A 313 9.06 12.86 -15.04
C THR A 313 8.06 11.97 -14.33
N VAL A 314 8.45 10.71 -14.11
CA VAL A 314 7.67 9.74 -13.36
C VAL A 314 8.29 9.62 -11.98
N SER A 315 7.54 9.94 -10.94
CA SER A 315 7.95 9.66 -9.56
C SER A 315 7.54 8.23 -9.21
N LEU A 316 8.52 7.43 -8.80
CA LEU A 316 8.30 6.07 -8.35
C LEU A 316 8.29 6.05 -6.83
N GLU A 317 7.33 5.33 -6.27
CA GLU A 317 7.38 4.92 -4.89
C GLU A 317 8.16 3.62 -4.80
N GLU A 318 9.19 3.60 -3.95
CA GLU A 318 10.08 2.46 -3.80
C GLU A 318 10.13 2.00 -2.35
N MET A 319 10.23 0.70 -2.16
CA MET A 319 10.63 0.09 -0.89
C MET A 319 12.12 -0.19 -0.94
N ILE A 320 12.83 0.14 0.12
CA ILE A 320 14.29 -0.02 0.22
C ILE A 320 14.60 -1.03 1.32
N LEU A 321 15.49 -1.96 1.01
CA LEU A 321 15.99 -2.97 1.92
C LEU A 321 17.41 -2.65 2.35
N PHE A 322 17.63 -2.59 3.65
CA PHE A 322 18.92 -2.40 4.29
C PHE A 322 19.33 -3.66 5.06
N GLN A 323 20.62 -3.95 5.06
CA GLN A 323 21.23 -5.02 5.82
C GLN A 323 22.34 -4.48 6.72
N LYS A 324 22.42 -5.01 7.94
CA LYS A 324 23.51 -4.71 8.89
C LYS A 324 24.82 -5.23 8.33
N THR A 325 25.85 -4.39 8.35
CA THR A 325 27.21 -4.75 7.98
C THR A 325 27.87 -5.35 9.21
N TYR A 326 28.22 -6.62 9.13
CA TYR A 326 29.08 -7.24 10.14
C TYR A 326 30.53 -6.97 9.75
N LEU A 327 31.24 -6.20 10.59
CA LEU A 327 32.68 -5.97 10.47
C LEU A 327 33.46 -7.21 10.93
#